data_7f309bde20fd2de9035e0252e26ca6dc
#
_entry.id   7f309bde20fd2de9035e0252e26ca6dc
#
_cell.length_a   1.000
_cell.length_b   1.000
_cell.length_c   1.000
_cell.angle_alpha   90.00
_cell.angle_beta   90.00
_cell.angle_gamma   90.00
#
_symmetry.space_group_name_H-M   'P 1'
#
loop_
_entity.id
_entity.type
_entity.pdbx_description
1 polymer ?
#
loop_
_entity_poly.entity_id
_entity_poly.type
_entity_poly.pdbx_seq_one_letter_code
_entity_poly.pdbx_strand_id
1 'polypeptide(L)'
;MRSDAVKTGASQAPHRSLFHALGLTKEELAKPLVGIVSSYNEIVPGHMNLDKVVDAVKLGVAMAGGTPIVFPAIAVCDGIAMGHIGMKYSLVTRDLIADSTEAMAMAHQFDALVMVPNCDKNVPGLLMAAARVNVPTVFVSGGPMLAGHVHGEKTSLSSMFEAVGSYSAGQMSEEELEEFANKVCPTCGSCSGMYTANSMNCLTEALGMGLQGNGTIPAVYSDRIQLAKHAGMKVMELLEKNIRPRDIMTEKAFHNALTVDMALGCSTNSMLHLPAIAHEAGVELNVDIANEISARTPNLCHLAPAGHSYIEELNEAGGVYAVMNELSKKNLLHLDLMTATGKTVGENIKNVTNRNTNIIRPIENPYSETGGIAVLKGNLAPDSCVVKRSAVVAEMMQHEGPARVFDCEDDAIAAIRGGKIVAGDVVVIRYEGPKGGPGMREMLNPTSAIAGMGLGSTVALITDGRFSGASRGASIGHVSPEAAVGGPIALVKEGDRIRIDIPANRLELLVDDAELERRRAEWQPREPKVTTGYLARYASLVTDASKGAVLSVK
;
A
#
# COMPACT_ATOMS: atom_id res chain seq x y z
N MET A 1 24.41 -16.23 18.92
CA MET A 1 23.57 -16.09 17.70
C MET A 1 22.31 -16.93 17.86
N ARG A 2 21.18 -16.51 17.29
CA ARG A 2 19.95 -17.30 17.29
C ARG A 2 20.14 -18.66 16.58
N SER A 3 20.84 -18.62 15.45
CA SER A 3 21.17 -19.81 14.65
C SER A 3 22.04 -20.86 15.37
N ASP A 4 22.64 -20.51 16.52
CA ASP A 4 23.37 -21.51 17.31
C ASP A 4 22.47 -22.64 17.80
N ALA A 5 21.16 -22.40 17.98
CA ALA A 5 20.17 -23.40 18.32
C ALA A 5 20.03 -24.53 17.28
N VAL A 6 20.44 -24.31 16.03
CA VAL A 6 20.35 -25.29 14.93
C VAL A 6 21.71 -25.69 14.36
N LYS A 7 22.85 -25.12 14.81
CA LYS A 7 24.15 -25.42 14.22
C LYS A 7 25.29 -25.71 15.20
N THR A 8 25.13 -25.37 16.50
CA THR A 8 26.23 -25.42 17.47
C THR A 8 26.04 -26.56 18.46
N GLY A 9 27.12 -27.31 18.76
CA GLY A 9 27.12 -28.42 19.71
C GLY A 9 26.89 -29.80 19.08
N ALA A 10 27.12 -30.85 19.85
CA ALA A 10 27.01 -32.24 19.39
C ALA A 10 25.55 -32.64 19.09
N SER A 11 24.61 -32.17 19.89
CA SER A 11 23.15 -32.42 19.71
C SER A 11 22.60 -31.87 18.38
N GLN A 12 23.23 -30.86 17.79
CA GLN A 12 22.85 -30.27 16.50
C GLN A 12 23.54 -30.92 15.30
N ALA A 13 24.30 -32.02 15.49
CA ALA A 13 24.90 -32.74 14.36
C ALA A 13 23.89 -33.19 13.30
N PRO A 14 22.68 -33.71 13.65
CA PRO A 14 21.65 -34.03 12.66
C PRO A 14 21.25 -32.81 11.82
N HIS A 15 21.07 -31.61 12.42
CA HIS A 15 20.74 -30.36 11.72
C HIS A 15 21.88 -29.97 10.76
N ARG A 16 23.15 -30.06 11.20
CA ARG A 16 24.31 -29.75 10.33
C ARG A 16 24.40 -30.69 9.14
N SER A 17 24.01 -31.97 9.30
CA SER A 17 23.94 -32.91 8.17
C SER A 17 22.97 -32.43 7.09
N LEU A 18 21.84 -31.82 7.48
CA LEU A 18 20.89 -31.23 6.53
C LEU A 18 21.43 -29.97 5.89
N PHE A 19 22.13 -29.10 6.63
CA PHE A 19 22.81 -27.95 6.06
C PHE A 19 23.91 -28.35 5.08
N HIS A 20 24.66 -29.41 5.37
CA HIS A 20 25.65 -29.95 4.42
C HIS A 20 24.97 -30.54 3.16
N ALA A 21 23.76 -31.11 3.28
CA ALA A 21 22.98 -31.55 2.11
C ALA A 21 22.56 -30.38 1.20
N LEU A 22 22.47 -29.15 1.73
CA LEU A 22 22.27 -27.92 0.96
C LEU A 22 23.57 -27.40 0.32
N GLY A 23 24.70 -28.05 0.55
CA GLY A 23 26.00 -27.64 0.07
C GLY A 23 26.73 -26.64 0.95
N LEU A 24 26.20 -26.29 2.15
CA LEU A 24 26.87 -25.37 3.06
C LEU A 24 28.12 -26.00 3.67
N THR A 25 29.21 -25.24 3.69
CA THR A 25 30.48 -25.67 4.26
C THR A 25 30.52 -25.43 5.78
N LYS A 26 31.54 -25.98 6.43
CA LYS A 26 31.78 -25.75 7.86
C LYS A 26 32.07 -24.27 8.17
N GLU A 27 32.76 -23.60 7.26
CA GLU A 27 33.12 -22.18 7.36
C GLU A 27 31.88 -21.27 7.23
N GLU A 28 30.93 -21.64 6.35
CA GLU A 28 29.64 -20.94 6.22
C GLU A 28 28.78 -21.12 7.46
N LEU A 29 28.71 -22.34 8.02
CA LEU A 29 27.97 -22.61 9.26
C LEU A 29 28.58 -21.94 10.50
N ALA A 30 29.85 -21.52 10.46
CA ALA A 30 30.46 -20.75 11.53
C ALA A 30 29.99 -19.28 11.57
N LYS A 31 29.37 -18.79 10.47
CA LYS A 31 28.90 -17.40 10.30
C LYS A 31 27.43 -17.28 10.73
N PRO A 32 26.93 -16.02 10.94
CA PRO A 32 25.50 -15.77 11.10
C PRO A 32 24.69 -16.23 9.89
N LEU A 33 23.53 -16.87 10.12
CA LEU A 33 22.60 -17.23 9.07
C LEU A 33 21.63 -16.07 8.79
N VAL A 34 21.69 -15.53 7.58
CA VAL A 34 20.83 -14.43 7.14
C VAL A 34 19.75 -14.97 6.17
N GLY A 35 18.50 -14.89 6.57
CA GLY A 35 17.36 -15.23 5.72
C GLY A 35 17.10 -14.12 4.70
N ILE A 36 17.05 -14.47 3.41
CA ILE A 36 16.61 -13.56 2.35
C ILE A 36 15.21 -13.98 1.92
N VAL A 37 14.23 -13.15 2.24
CA VAL A 37 12.83 -13.43 1.92
C VAL A 37 12.53 -12.91 0.52
N SER A 38 12.50 -13.81 -0.44
CA SER A 38 12.33 -13.48 -1.85
C SER A 38 10.87 -13.64 -2.29
N SER A 39 10.30 -12.58 -2.84
CA SER A 39 8.96 -12.64 -3.44
C SER A 39 9.00 -12.89 -4.96
N TYR A 40 10.14 -13.35 -5.50
CA TYR A 40 10.29 -13.66 -6.91
C TYR A 40 9.19 -14.58 -7.42
N ASN A 41 8.62 -14.25 -8.55
CA ASN A 41 7.73 -15.09 -9.37
C ASN A 41 7.63 -14.52 -10.79
N GLU A 42 7.10 -15.30 -11.71
CA GLU A 42 7.02 -14.96 -13.14
C GLU A 42 5.67 -14.38 -13.56
N ILE A 43 4.67 -14.29 -12.64
CA ILE A 43 3.33 -13.78 -12.95
C ILE A 43 3.14 -12.31 -12.55
N VAL A 44 3.93 -11.80 -11.63
CA VAL A 44 3.84 -10.40 -11.17
C VAL A 44 4.94 -9.58 -11.84
N PRO A 45 4.63 -8.59 -12.70
CA PRO A 45 5.64 -7.79 -13.39
C PRO A 45 6.62 -7.10 -12.44
N GLY A 46 6.16 -6.71 -11.24
CA GLY A 46 6.99 -6.13 -10.19
C GLY A 46 7.95 -7.11 -9.53
N HIS A 47 7.83 -8.41 -9.78
CA HIS A 47 8.59 -9.45 -9.09
C HIS A 47 9.49 -10.27 -10.00
N MET A 48 9.32 -10.19 -11.31
CA MET A 48 10.05 -11.02 -12.28
C MET A 48 11.57 -10.79 -12.30
N ASN A 49 12.05 -9.67 -11.76
CA ASN A 49 13.49 -9.33 -11.68
C ASN A 49 14.06 -9.47 -10.26
N LEU A 50 13.27 -9.95 -9.30
CA LEU A 50 13.72 -10.05 -7.90
C LEU A 50 14.80 -11.12 -7.70
N ASP A 51 14.92 -12.10 -8.59
CA ASP A 51 16.04 -13.03 -8.63
C ASP A 51 17.40 -12.30 -8.66
N LYS A 52 17.54 -11.28 -9.53
CA LYS A 52 18.75 -10.46 -9.65
C LYS A 52 19.00 -9.60 -8.42
N VAL A 53 17.93 -9.05 -7.83
CA VAL A 53 18.02 -8.30 -6.57
C VAL A 53 18.47 -9.22 -5.44
N VAL A 54 17.91 -10.42 -5.34
CA VAL A 54 18.29 -11.44 -4.34
C VAL A 54 19.75 -11.85 -4.48
N ASP A 55 20.23 -12.10 -5.70
CA ASP A 55 21.63 -12.44 -5.93
C ASP A 55 22.57 -11.32 -5.49
N ALA A 56 22.20 -10.06 -5.75
CA ALA A 56 22.96 -8.91 -5.27
C ALA A 56 22.96 -8.81 -3.73
N VAL A 57 21.83 -9.07 -3.07
CA VAL A 57 21.72 -9.13 -1.60
C VAL A 57 22.64 -10.22 -1.05
N LYS A 58 22.62 -11.44 -1.65
CA LYS A 58 23.49 -12.55 -1.23
C LYS A 58 24.96 -12.17 -1.26
N LEU A 59 25.38 -11.49 -2.34
CA LEU A 59 26.77 -10.98 -2.43
C LEU A 59 27.08 -9.98 -1.31
N GLY A 60 26.16 -9.04 -1.02
CA GLY A 60 26.33 -8.08 0.06
C GLY A 60 26.46 -8.74 1.43
N VAL A 61 25.60 -9.72 1.74
CA VAL A 61 25.67 -10.51 3.00
C VAL A 61 26.98 -11.27 3.10
N ALA A 62 27.40 -11.95 2.03
CA ALA A 62 28.65 -12.73 2.01
C ALA A 62 29.89 -11.83 2.17
N MET A 63 29.91 -10.65 1.50
CA MET A 63 30.99 -9.64 1.64
C MET A 63 31.12 -9.14 3.08
N ALA A 64 30.00 -9.04 3.81
CA ALA A 64 29.96 -8.59 5.20
C ALA A 64 30.10 -9.73 6.22
N GLY A 65 30.41 -10.95 5.79
CA GLY A 65 30.72 -12.07 6.65
C GLY A 65 29.55 -12.89 7.16
N GLY A 66 28.37 -12.78 6.53
CA GLY A 66 27.18 -13.61 6.78
C GLY A 66 27.04 -14.78 5.79
N THR A 67 26.17 -15.73 6.12
CA THR A 67 25.76 -16.83 5.22
C THR A 67 24.32 -16.59 4.79
N PRO A 68 24.10 -16.22 3.50
CA PRO A 68 22.76 -15.93 2.99
C PRO A 68 22.01 -17.20 2.62
N ILE A 69 20.76 -17.33 3.05
CA ILE A 69 19.87 -18.43 2.69
C ILE A 69 18.53 -17.85 2.22
N VAL A 70 18.12 -18.21 1.00
CA VAL A 70 16.89 -17.69 0.39
C VAL A 70 15.71 -18.60 0.73
N PHE A 71 14.56 -18.00 1.04
CA PHE A 71 13.27 -18.67 1.09
C PHE A 71 12.16 -17.78 0.53
N PRO A 72 11.05 -18.35 0.01
CA PRO A 72 10.06 -17.57 -0.72
C PRO A 72 9.03 -16.89 0.17
N ALA A 73 8.52 -15.75 -0.31
CA ALA A 73 7.21 -15.21 0.02
C ALA A 73 6.34 -15.17 -1.25
N ILE A 74 5.03 -15.27 -1.09
CA ILE A 74 4.09 -15.17 -2.21
C ILE A 74 3.81 -13.71 -2.55
N ALA A 75 3.22 -13.48 -3.74
CA ALA A 75 2.65 -12.21 -4.15
C ALA A 75 1.52 -12.43 -5.14
N VAL A 76 0.52 -11.55 -5.10
CA VAL A 76 -0.54 -11.44 -6.11
C VAL A 76 -0.34 -10.12 -6.84
N CYS A 77 -0.53 -10.11 -8.16
CA CYS A 77 -0.57 -8.89 -8.95
C CYS A 77 -1.97 -8.28 -8.89
N ASP A 78 -2.12 -7.16 -8.22
CA ASP A 78 -3.42 -6.47 -8.10
C ASP A 78 -3.96 -6.05 -9.48
N GLY A 79 -3.09 -5.62 -10.40
CA GLY A 79 -3.49 -5.25 -11.75
C GLY A 79 -4.11 -6.41 -12.55
N ILE A 80 -3.50 -7.61 -12.47
CA ILE A 80 -4.03 -8.82 -13.13
C ILE A 80 -5.28 -9.33 -12.42
N ALA A 81 -5.37 -9.17 -11.10
CA ALA A 81 -6.52 -9.58 -10.29
C ALA A 81 -7.72 -8.63 -10.39
N MET A 82 -7.53 -7.42 -10.93
CA MET A 82 -8.54 -6.36 -10.96
C MET A 82 -9.78 -6.74 -11.78
N GLY A 83 -10.97 -6.42 -11.25
CA GLY A 83 -12.23 -6.57 -11.97
C GLY A 83 -12.79 -8.00 -12.04
N HIS A 84 -12.23 -8.96 -11.32
CA HIS A 84 -12.76 -10.33 -11.24
C HIS A 84 -12.54 -10.94 -9.85
N ILE A 85 -12.95 -12.20 -9.65
CA ILE A 85 -12.88 -12.90 -8.35
C ILE A 85 -11.47 -12.91 -7.74
N GLY A 86 -10.41 -12.86 -8.55
CA GLY A 86 -9.02 -12.83 -8.11
C GLY A 86 -8.72 -11.67 -7.17
N MET A 87 -9.41 -10.51 -7.31
CA MET A 87 -9.17 -9.35 -6.47
C MET A 87 -9.50 -9.58 -4.99
N LYS A 88 -10.38 -10.53 -4.68
CA LYS A 88 -10.66 -10.94 -3.29
C LYS A 88 -9.47 -11.62 -2.62
N TYR A 89 -8.56 -12.18 -3.42
CA TYR A 89 -7.34 -12.84 -2.93
C TYR A 89 -6.15 -11.89 -2.76
N SER A 90 -6.26 -10.61 -3.14
CA SER A 90 -5.18 -9.65 -2.99
C SER A 90 -4.92 -9.32 -1.51
N LEU A 91 -5.82 -8.61 -0.82
CA LEU A 91 -5.59 -8.16 0.56
C LEU A 91 -5.32 -9.30 1.52
N VAL A 92 -6.03 -10.41 1.37
CA VAL A 92 -5.88 -11.58 2.26
C VAL A 92 -4.47 -12.19 2.22
N THR A 93 -3.71 -11.96 1.13
CA THR A 93 -2.31 -12.41 1.05
C THR A 93 -1.39 -11.62 1.94
N ARG A 94 -1.72 -10.40 2.35
CA ARG A 94 -0.90 -9.59 3.27
C ARG A 94 -0.65 -10.35 4.58
N ASP A 95 -1.70 -10.86 5.19
CA ASP A 95 -1.62 -11.61 6.46
C ASP A 95 -0.99 -12.99 6.23
N LEU A 96 -1.32 -13.68 5.12
CA LEU A 96 -0.72 -14.97 4.76
C LEU A 96 0.80 -14.84 4.52
N ILE A 97 1.25 -13.76 3.91
CA ILE A 97 2.68 -13.45 3.72
C ILE A 97 3.35 -13.25 5.09
N ALA A 98 2.71 -12.49 5.98
CA ALA A 98 3.22 -12.28 7.33
C ALA A 98 3.34 -13.61 8.09
N ASP A 99 2.29 -14.43 8.11
CA ASP A 99 2.23 -15.71 8.81
C ASP A 99 3.26 -16.70 8.29
N SER A 100 3.34 -16.89 6.96
CA SER A 100 4.28 -17.83 6.35
C SER A 100 5.74 -17.40 6.53
N THR A 101 6.03 -16.10 6.44
CA THR A 101 7.38 -15.58 6.64
C THR A 101 7.81 -15.73 8.11
N GLU A 102 6.92 -15.43 9.05
CA GLU A 102 7.16 -15.67 10.47
C GLU A 102 7.45 -17.14 10.74
N ALA A 103 6.60 -18.05 10.24
CA ALA A 103 6.77 -19.49 10.41
C ALA A 103 8.14 -19.97 9.90
N MET A 104 8.56 -19.56 8.70
CA MET A 104 9.86 -19.92 8.13
C MET A 104 11.02 -19.34 8.94
N ALA A 105 10.95 -18.07 9.31
CA ALA A 105 12.03 -17.40 10.03
C ALA A 105 12.21 -17.97 11.46
N MET A 106 11.11 -18.27 12.13
CA MET A 106 11.12 -18.82 13.50
C MET A 106 11.55 -20.28 13.52
N ALA A 107 11.08 -21.10 12.59
CA ALA A 107 11.44 -22.51 12.51
C ALA A 107 12.93 -22.74 12.23
N HIS A 108 13.54 -21.90 11.39
CA HIS A 108 14.94 -22.06 10.95
C HIS A 108 15.93 -21.17 11.72
N GLN A 109 15.46 -20.39 12.69
CA GLN A 109 16.26 -19.60 13.63
C GLN A 109 17.29 -18.66 12.97
N PHE A 110 16.89 -17.92 11.92
CA PHE A 110 17.75 -16.92 11.30
C PHE A 110 18.16 -15.83 12.28
N ASP A 111 19.41 -15.37 12.16
CA ASP A 111 19.99 -14.30 12.98
C ASP A 111 19.53 -12.91 12.53
N ALA A 112 19.32 -12.75 11.22
CA ALA A 112 18.86 -11.52 10.59
C ALA A 112 18.10 -11.83 9.30
N LEU A 113 17.35 -10.85 8.79
CA LEU A 113 16.53 -10.99 7.58
C LEU A 113 16.76 -9.83 6.61
N VAL A 114 16.79 -10.14 5.31
CA VAL A 114 16.62 -9.14 4.24
C VAL A 114 15.31 -9.44 3.53
N MET A 115 14.39 -8.47 3.56
CA MET A 115 13.10 -8.58 2.90
C MET A 115 13.19 -8.00 1.49
N VAL A 116 12.78 -8.80 0.48
CA VAL A 116 12.84 -8.42 -0.93
C VAL A 116 11.41 -8.45 -1.53
N PRO A 117 10.58 -7.45 -1.17
CA PRO A 117 9.22 -7.27 -1.73
C PRO A 117 9.21 -6.39 -2.96
N ASN A 118 8.01 -6.17 -3.54
CA ASN A 118 7.77 -5.02 -4.42
C ASN A 118 6.31 -4.58 -4.55
N CYS A 119 5.33 -5.49 -4.51
CA CYS A 119 3.92 -5.18 -4.81
C CYS A 119 3.07 -4.85 -3.58
N ASP A 120 1.84 -4.47 -3.84
CA ASP A 120 0.86 -3.80 -2.99
C ASP A 120 0.68 -4.43 -1.61
N LYS A 121 0.51 -5.75 -1.54
CA LYS A 121 0.23 -6.47 -0.28
C LYS A 121 1.46 -7.19 0.26
N ASN A 122 2.44 -7.39 -0.61
CA ASN A 122 3.68 -8.05 -0.26
C ASN A 122 4.58 -7.15 0.61
N VAL A 123 4.68 -5.86 0.30
CA VAL A 123 5.45 -4.90 1.11
C VAL A 123 4.90 -4.82 2.54
N PRO A 124 3.60 -4.49 2.77
CA PRO A 124 3.07 -4.43 4.13
C PRO A 124 3.07 -5.79 4.83
N GLY A 125 2.82 -6.90 4.12
CA GLY A 125 2.89 -8.24 4.71
C GLY A 125 4.27 -8.59 5.26
N LEU A 126 5.33 -8.25 4.53
CA LEU A 126 6.71 -8.46 5.02
C LEU A 126 7.10 -7.47 6.13
N LEU A 127 6.56 -6.23 6.14
CA LEU A 127 6.73 -5.31 7.28
C LEU A 127 6.07 -5.85 8.55
N MET A 128 4.86 -6.42 8.43
CA MET A 128 4.19 -7.12 9.53
C MET A 128 5.04 -8.29 10.05
N ALA A 129 5.56 -9.15 9.15
CA ALA A 129 6.45 -10.26 9.51
C ALA A 129 7.71 -9.77 10.22
N ALA A 130 8.36 -8.73 9.72
CA ALA A 130 9.55 -8.15 10.33
C ALA A 130 9.28 -7.68 11.77
N ALA A 131 8.13 -7.01 12.00
CA ALA A 131 7.70 -6.58 13.32
C ALA A 131 7.47 -7.76 14.28
N ARG A 132 6.83 -8.86 13.80
CA ARG A 132 6.57 -10.07 14.61
C ARG A 132 7.84 -10.80 14.98
N VAL A 133 8.67 -11.12 13.99
CA VAL A 133 9.91 -11.89 14.17
C VAL A 133 10.94 -11.11 14.98
N ASN A 134 11.00 -9.80 14.78
CA ASN A 134 11.82 -8.84 15.51
C ASN A 134 13.31 -9.23 15.63
N VAL A 135 13.90 -9.69 14.55
CA VAL A 135 15.36 -9.82 14.38
C VAL A 135 15.87 -8.69 13.49
N PRO A 136 17.16 -8.33 13.53
CA PRO A 136 17.72 -7.30 12.66
C PRO A 136 17.30 -7.51 11.21
N THR A 137 16.66 -6.51 10.62
CA THR A 137 16.02 -6.64 9.30
C THR A 137 16.18 -5.35 8.50
N VAL A 138 16.42 -5.50 7.20
CA VAL A 138 16.42 -4.40 6.23
C VAL A 138 15.56 -4.76 5.02
N PHE A 139 14.96 -3.76 4.41
CA PHE A 139 14.15 -3.89 3.19
C PHE A 139 14.92 -3.39 1.97
N VAL A 140 14.81 -4.13 0.89
CA VAL A 140 15.19 -3.69 -0.45
C VAL A 140 14.13 -4.15 -1.45
N SER A 141 13.35 -3.21 -1.94
CA SER A 141 12.26 -3.47 -2.89
C SER A 141 12.79 -3.65 -4.32
N GLY A 142 11.97 -4.25 -5.19
CA GLY A 142 12.33 -4.44 -6.60
C GLY A 142 12.39 -3.16 -7.43
N GLY A 143 11.76 -2.09 -6.96
CA GLY A 143 11.68 -0.79 -7.62
C GLY A 143 10.50 -0.65 -8.59
N PRO A 144 10.13 0.60 -8.95
CA PRO A 144 9.08 0.90 -9.91
C PRO A 144 9.50 0.59 -11.34
N MET A 145 8.53 0.29 -12.21
CA MET A 145 8.73 0.32 -13.66
C MET A 145 8.86 1.76 -14.16
N LEU A 146 9.42 1.94 -15.33
CA LEU A 146 9.41 3.23 -16.04
C LEU A 146 7.99 3.52 -16.54
N ALA A 147 7.66 4.80 -16.73
CA ALA A 147 6.42 5.19 -17.39
C ALA A 147 6.41 4.71 -18.85
N GLY A 148 5.24 4.30 -19.34
CA GLY A 148 5.03 4.03 -20.75
C GLY A 148 5.01 5.32 -21.58
N HIS A 149 5.17 5.18 -22.90
CA HIS A 149 5.03 6.30 -23.83
C HIS A 149 4.13 5.88 -24.99
N VAL A 150 3.03 6.60 -25.14
CA VAL A 150 2.10 6.40 -26.26
C VAL A 150 1.84 7.77 -26.90
N HIS A 151 2.02 7.88 -28.20
CA HIS A 151 1.86 9.12 -28.98
C HIS A 151 2.62 10.34 -28.39
N GLY A 152 3.80 10.10 -27.79
CA GLY A 152 4.63 11.14 -27.17
C GLY A 152 4.26 11.51 -25.72
N GLU A 153 3.16 11.00 -25.21
CA GLU A 153 2.70 11.24 -23.84
C GLU A 153 3.15 10.13 -22.88
N LYS A 154 3.55 10.49 -21.67
CA LYS A 154 3.81 9.53 -20.60
C LYS A 154 2.50 8.88 -20.12
N THR A 155 2.52 7.57 -19.97
CA THR A 155 1.35 6.76 -19.62
C THR A 155 1.68 5.73 -18.53
N SER A 156 0.64 5.11 -17.98
CA SER A 156 0.76 4.05 -17.00
C SER A 156 -0.43 3.08 -17.10
N LEU A 157 -0.44 2.04 -16.29
CA LEU A 157 -1.57 1.11 -16.21
C LEU A 157 -2.92 1.81 -15.98
N SER A 158 -2.97 2.92 -15.22
CA SER A 158 -4.22 3.67 -15.04
C SER A 158 -4.73 4.28 -16.35
N SER A 159 -3.83 4.74 -17.22
CA SER A 159 -4.18 5.23 -18.55
C SER A 159 -4.81 4.12 -19.42
N MET A 160 -4.38 2.87 -19.24
CA MET A 160 -4.98 1.72 -19.93
C MET A 160 -6.45 1.51 -19.53
N PHE A 161 -6.77 1.63 -18.22
CA PHE A 161 -8.16 1.54 -17.79
C PHE A 161 -9.03 2.68 -18.34
N GLU A 162 -8.47 3.89 -18.48
CA GLU A 162 -9.13 5.02 -19.13
C GLU A 162 -9.33 4.76 -20.63
N ALA A 163 -8.32 4.19 -21.32
CA ALA A 163 -8.39 3.80 -22.72
C ALA A 163 -9.49 2.77 -23.01
N VAL A 164 -9.68 1.78 -22.11
CA VAL A 164 -10.81 0.83 -22.20
C VAL A 164 -12.15 1.56 -22.12
N GLY A 165 -12.24 2.61 -21.28
CA GLY A 165 -13.43 3.47 -21.23
C GLY A 165 -13.70 4.20 -22.55
N SER A 166 -12.66 4.80 -23.15
CA SER A 166 -12.73 5.49 -24.43
C SER A 166 -13.09 4.55 -25.59
N TYR A 167 -12.53 3.35 -25.61
CA TYR A 167 -12.90 2.30 -26.57
C TYR A 167 -14.38 1.91 -26.43
N SER A 168 -14.84 1.70 -25.21
CA SER A 168 -16.25 1.36 -24.93
C SER A 168 -17.22 2.47 -25.34
N ALA A 169 -16.76 3.73 -25.32
CA ALA A 169 -17.53 4.89 -25.79
C ALA A 169 -17.42 5.14 -27.31
N GLY A 170 -16.70 4.28 -28.06
CA GLY A 170 -16.49 4.42 -29.51
C GLY A 170 -15.54 5.57 -29.90
N GLN A 171 -14.72 6.05 -28.97
CA GLN A 171 -13.77 7.16 -29.17
C GLN A 171 -12.35 6.68 -29.51
N MET A 172 -12.12 5.37 -29.49
CA MET A 172 -10.83 4.73 -29.76
C MET A 172 -11.07 3.45 -30.57
N SER A 173 -10.21 3.16 -31.53
CA SER A 173 -10.24 1.92 -32.30
C SER A 173 -9.63 0.75 -31.54
N GLU A 174 -9.89 -0.48 -31.97
CA GLU A 174 -9.27 -1.69 -31.41
C GLU A 174 -7.75 -1.70 -31.58
N GLU A 175 -7.26 -1.21 -32.75
CA GLU A 175 -5.83 -1.10 -33.05
C GLU A 175 -5.12 -0.11 -32.12
N GLU A 176 -5.73 1.04 -31.83
CA GLU A 176 -5.20 2.02 -30.87
C GLU A 176 -5.19 1.45 -29.44
N LEU A 177 -6.25 0.73 -29.05
CA LEU A 177 -6.34 0.09 -27.74
C LEU A 177 -5.22 -0.95 -27.56
N GLU A 178 -4.96 -1.77 -28.59
CA GLU A 178 -3.89 -2.78 -28.57
C GLU A 178 -2.50 -2.12 -28.55
N GLU A 179 -2.30 -1.01 -29.27
CA GLU A 179 -1.07 -0.23 -29.19
C GLU A 179 -0.83 0.28 -27.76
N PHE A 180 -1.87 0.78 -27.11
CA PHE A 180 -1.81 1.18 -25.70
C PHE A 180 -1.40 0.01 -24.80
N ALA A 181 -2.08 -1.14 -24.93
CA ALA A 181 -1.82 -2.33 -24.13
C ALA A 181 -0.34 -2.78 -24.22
N ASN A 182 0.27 -2.66 -25.39
CA ASN A 182 1.66 -3.04 -25.62
C ASN A 182 2.70 -2.05 -25.05
N LYS A 183 2.32 -0.78 -24.79
CA LYS A 183 3.29 0.29 -24.48
C LYS A 183 3.19 0.88 -23.09
N VAL A 184 2.06 0.73 -22.38
CA VAL A 184 1.85 1.42 -21.09
C VAL A 184 2.67 0.85 -19.93
N CYS A 185 3.13 -0.41 -20.02
CA CYS A 185 3.95 -1.08 -19.02
C CYS A 185 5.26 -1.59 -19.67
N PRO A 186 6.25 -0.70 -19.89
CA PRO A 186 7.37 -1.01 -20.78
C PRO A 186 8.48 -1.85 -20.13
N THR A 187 8.54 -1.95 -18.79
CA THR A 187 9.62 -2.63 -18.07
C THR A 187 9.07 -3.48 -16.93
N CYS A 188 9.93 -4.34 -16.36
CA CYS A 188 9.66 -4.91 -15.05
C CYS A 188 9.64 -3.82 -13.97
N GLY A 189 9.05 -4.13 -12.82
CA GLY A 189 8.91 -3.23 -11.70
C GLY A 189 7.48 -3.13 -11.19
N SER A 190 7.27 -2.52 -10.03
CA SER A 190 5.95 -2.11 -9.57
C SER A 190 5.37 -1.02 -10.48
N CYS A 191 4.13 -0.59 -10.25
CA CYS A 191 3.52 0.47 -11.07
C CYS A 191 4.39 1.73 -11.14
N SER A 192 4.30 2.49 -12.25
CA SER A 192 5.12 3.71 -12.42
C SER A 192 4.62 4.94 -11.65
N GLY A 193 3.33 4.97 -11.24
CA GLY A 193 2.74 6.09 -10.50
C GLY A 193 2.75 5.90 -8.98
N MET A 194 2.24 6.90 -8.22
CA MET A 194 2.07 6.84 -6.76
C MET A 194 0.79 6.06 -6.40
N TYR A 195 0.80 4.79 -6.79
CA TYR A 195 -0.23 3.81 -6.45
C TYR A 195 0.19 3.03 -5.20
N THR A 196 -0.53 2.00 -4.80
CA THR A 196 -0.33 1.34 -3.50
C THR A 196 1.07 0.74 -3.34
N ALA A 197 1.62 0.05 -4.35
CA ALA A 197 2.95 -0.55 -4.28
C ALA A 197 4.02 0.50 -3.97
N ASN A 198 4.08 1.57 -4.75
CA ASN A 198 5.06 2.64 -4.59
C ASN A 198 4.82 3.46 -3.33
N SER A 199 3.55 3.68 -2.94
CA SER A 199 3.22 4.28 -1.65
C SER A 199 3.87 3.50 -0.51
N MET A 200 3.65 2.18 -0.45
CA MET A 200 4.23 1.35 0.62
C MET A 200 5.74 1.23 0.54
N ASN A 201 6.34 1.19 -0.67
CA ASN A 201 7.79 1.20 -0.84
C ASN A 201 8.42 2.53 -0.36
N CYS A 202 7.81 3.68 -0.65
CA CYS A 202 8.24 4.98 -0.14
C CYS A 202 8.05 5.09 1.38
N LEU A 203 6.91 4.61 1.90
CA LEU A 203 6.64 4.63 3.33
C LEU A 203 7.53 3.65 4.12
N THR A 204 8.02 2.57 3.52
CA THR A 204 9.05 1.71 4.11
C THR A 204 10.34 2.50 4.37
N GLU A 205 10.73 3.38 3.44
CA GLU A 205 11.86 4.28 3.58
C GLU A 205 11.61 5.36 4.66
N ALA A 206 10.42 5.98 4.65
CA ALA A 206 10.02 6.99 5.63
C ALA A 206 9.88 6.44 7.06
N LEU A 207 9.40 5.18 7.20
CA LEU A 207 9.32 4.46 8.47
C LEU A 207 10.71 4.09 9.02
N GLY A 208 11.76 4.17 8.19
CA GLY A 208 13.12 3.87 8.55
C GLY A 208 13.57 2.42 8.29
N MET A 209 12.74 1.58 7.66
CA MET A 209 13.06 0.17 7.40
C MET A 209 13.78 -0.08 6.07
N GLY A 210 13.76 0.88 5.15
CA GLY A 210 14.46 0.85 3.87
C GLY A 210 15.64 1.82 3.82
N LEU A 211 16.58 1.57 2.91
CA LEU A 211 17.68 2.47 2.60
C LEU A 211 17.20 3.56 1.63
N GLN A 212 17.95 4.66 1.52
CA GLN A 212 17.67 5.75 0.57
C GLN A 212 17.49 5.23 -0.86
N GLY A 213 16.38 5.61 -1.50
CA GLY A 213 16.03 5.19 -2.84
C GLY A 213 15.29 3.85 -2.92
N ASN A 214 15.01 3.21 -1.77
CA ASN A 214 14.23 1.98 -1.74
C ASN A 214 12.91 2.09 -2.50
N GLY A 215 12.17 3.18 -2.29
CA GLY A 215 10.86 3.40 -2.91
C GLY A 215 10.91 3.98 -4.33
N THR A 216 12.05 4.53 -4.78
CA THR A 216 12.05 5.39 -5.97
C THR A 216 13.01 4.98 -7.07
N ILE A 217 14.14 4.33 -6.79
CA ILE A 217 15.06 3.88 -7.84
C ILE A 217 14.34 2.89 -8.77
N PRO A 218 14.26 3.15 -10.09
CA PRO A 218 13.63 2.23 -11.03
C PRO A 218 14.24 0.83 -11.02
N ALA A 219 13.39 -0.18 -11.27
CA ALA A 219 13.78 -1.58 -11.26
C ALA A 219 14.92 -1.93 -12.23
N VAL A 220 14.98 -1.23 -13.36
CA VAL A 220 15.94 -1.47 -14.45
C VAL A 220 17.26 -0.70 -14.29
N TYR A 221 17.38 0.17 -13.28
CA TYR A 221 18.60 0.95 -13.07
C TYR A 221 19.67 0.14 -12.33
N SER A 222 20.94 0.34 -12.69
CA SER A 222 22.09 -0.29 -12.01
C SER A 222 22.15 0.06 -10.52
N ASP A 223 21.66 1.25 -10.15
CA ASP A 223 21.58 1.72 -8.76
C ASP A 223 20.72 0.80 -7.90
N ARG A 224 19.69 0.13 -8.48
CA ARG A 224 18.87 -0.86 -7.78
C ARG A 224 19.72 -2.06 -7.33
N ILE A 225 20.61 -2.52 -8.17
CA ILE A 225 21.52 -3.63 -7.85
C ILE A 225 22.57 -3.20 -6.81
N GLN A 226 23.07 -1.96 -6.89
CA GLN A 226 23.98 -1.42 -5.86
C GLN A 226 23.28 -1.31 -4.50
N LEU A 227 22.04 -0.80 -4.50
CA LEU A 227 21.22 -0.72 -3.28
C LEU A 227 21.01 -2.10 -2.64
N ALA A 228 20.76 -3.13 -3.45
CA ALA A 228 20.58 -4.50 -2.99
C ALA A 228 21.86 -5.04 -2.30
N LYS A 229 23.02 -4.80 -2.87
CA LYS A 229 24.32 -5.17 -2.22
C LYS A 229 24.50 -4.42 -0.91
N HIS A 230 24.22 -3.11 -0.89
CA HIS A 230 24.30 -2.30 0.32
C HIS A 230 23.32 -2.80 1.41
N ALA A 231 22.10 -3.21 1.05
CA ALA A 231 21.16 -3.79 1.99
C ALA A 231 21.70 -5.10 2.60
N GLY A 232 22.32 -5.96 1.79
CA GLY A 232 22.97 -7.17 2.27
C GLY A 232 24.13 -6.90 3.24
N MET A 233 24.95 -5.87 2.98
CA MET A 233 26.00 -5.46 3.92
C MET A 233 25.39 -4.82 5.19
N LYS A 234 24.36 -4.00 5.03
CA LYS A 234 23.74 -3.25 6.12
C LYS A 234 23.07 -4.15 7.15
N VAL A 235 22.43 -5.25 6.74
CA VAL A 235 21.81 -6.18 7.70
C VAL A 235 22.83 -6.79 8.66
N MET A 236 24.07 -7.00 8.22
CA MET A 236 25.16 -7.48 9.08
C MET A 236 25.56 -6.43 10.12
N GLU A 237 25.62 -5.16 9.74
CA GLU A 237 25.85 -4.05 10.67
C GLU A 237 24.72 -3.92 11.70
N LEU A 238 23.47 -4.07 11.27
CA LEU A 238 22.31 -4.08 12.16
C LEU A 238 22.36 -5.25 13.15
N LEU A 239 22.81 -6.43 12.71
CA LEU A 239 22.99 -7.59 13.54
C LEU A 239 24.06 -7.34 14.62
N GLU A 240 25.21 -6.78 14.23
CA GLU A 240 26.30 -6.42 15.16
C GLU A 240 25.83 -5.41 16.21
N LYS A 241 25.08 -4.39 15.80
CA LYS A 241 24.55 -3.35 16.69
C LYS A 241 23.28 -3.78 17.41
N ASN A 242 22.71 -4.96 17.10
CA ASN A 242 21.44 -5.47 17.61
C ASN A 242 20.25 -4.49 17.43
N ILE A 243 20.22 -3.79 16.29
CA ILE A 243 19.10 -2.90 15.92
C ILE A 243 18.01 -3.74 15.26
N ARG A 244 16.81 -3.75 15.82
CA ARG A 244 15.70 -4.61 15.44
C ARG A 244 14.51 -3.79 14.90
N PRO A 245 13.57 -4.40 14.17
CA PRO A 245 12.41 -3.69 13.64
C PRO A 245 11.61 -2.89 14.68
N ARG A 246 11.38 -3.42 15.88
CA ARG A 246 10.61 -2.70 16.91
C ARG A 246 11.40 -1.55 17.56
N ASP A 247 12.72 -1.48 17.41
CA ASP A 247 13.51 -0.32 17.81
C ASP A 247 13.34 0.83 16.80
N ILE A 248 12.95 0.52 15.55
CA ILE A 248 12.73 1.46 14.45
C ILE A 248 11.25 1.82 14.33
N MET A 249 10.36 0.81 14.31
CA MET A 249 8.91 0.95 14.13
C MET A 249 8.22 1.47 15.41
N THR A 250 8.63 2.62 15.89
CA THR A 250 8.02 3.29 17.05
C THR A 250 6.82 4.14 16.63
N GLU A 251 5.97 4.54 17.58
CA GLU A 251 4.85 5.46 17.34
C GLU A 251 5.28 6.71 16.54
N LYS A 252 6.39 7.34 16.95
CA LYS A 252 6.95 8.51 16.26
C LYS A 252 7.41 8.19 14.83
N ALA A 253 7.90 6.97 14.56
CA ALA A 253 8.27 6.55 13.22
C ALA A 253 7.02 6.39 12.32
N PHE A 254 5.90 5.90 12.87
CA PHE A 254 4.63 5.89 12.15
C PHE A 254 4.11 7.32 11.90
N HIS A 255 4.30 8.26 12.83
CA HIS A 255 3.99 9.68 12.60
C HIS A 255 4.82 10.26 11.46
N ASN A 256 6.12 9.95 11.38
CA ASN A 256 6.97 10.34 10.25
C ASN A 256 6.45 9.72 8.93
N ALA A 257 6.11 8.43 8.94
CA ALA A 257 5.55 7.77 7.75
C ALA A 257 4.24 8.43 7.29
N LEU A 258 3.31 8.73 8.20
CA LEU A 258 2.07 9.45 7.90
C LEU A 258 2.35 10.87 7.37
N THR A 259 3.33 11.59 7.94
CA THR A 259 3.71 12.92 7.45
C THR A 259 4.22 12.85 6.00
N VAL A 260 5.06 11.87 5.67
CA VAL A 260 5.54 11.65 4.30
C VAL A 260 4.39 11.21 3.38
N ASP A 261 3.48 10.36 3.86
CA ASP A 261 2.27 9.93 3.16
C ASP A 261 1.41 11.13 2.70
N MET A 262 1.17 12.08 3.63
CA MET A 262 0.43 13.31 3.36
C MET A 262 1.15 14.22 2.34
N ALA A 263 2.47 14.34 2.45
CA ALA A 263 3.27 15.18 1.56
C ALA A 263 3.37 14.63 0.14
N LEU A 264 3.49 13.31 0.00
CA LEU A 264 3.54 12.61 -1.29
C LEU A 264 2.16 12.48 -1.95
N GLY A 265 1.07 12.50 -1.17
CA GLY A 265 -0.27 12.17 -1.64
C GLY A 265 -0.35 10.70 -2.08
N CYS A 266 -0.01 9.79 -1.18
CA CYS A 266 0.01 8.35 -1.43
C CYS A 266 -1.38 7.75 -1.70
N SER A 267 -1.46 6.44 -1.85
CA SER A 267 -2.71 5.69 -1.97
C SER A 267 -3.45 5.65 -0.63
N THR A 268 -4.78 5.74 -0.65
CA THR A 268 -5.64 5.53 0.53
C THR A 268 -5.42 4.17 1.22
N ASN A 269 -4.86 3.19 0.51
CA ASN A 269 -4.49 1.90 1.07
C ASN A 269 -3.42 2.00 2.18
N SER A 270 -2.63 3.09 2.23
CA SER A 270 -1.71 3.35 3.35
C SER A 270 -2.44 3.45 4.68
N MET A 271 -3.68 4.01 4.69
CA MET A 271 -4.54 4.10 5.88
C MET A 271 -5.08 2.74 6.35
N LEU A 272 -4.92 1.69 5.55
CA LEU A 272 -5.20 0.31 5.93
C LEU A 272 -3.91 -0.40 6.36
N HIS A 273 -2.82 -0.17 5.65
CA HIS A 273 -1.57 -0.92 5.84
C HIS A 273 -0.72 -0.41 7.00
N LEU A 274 -0.61 0.91 7.21
CA LEU A 274 0.15 1.45 8.33
C LEU A 274 -0.44 1.03 9.70
N PRO A 275 -1.77 1.08 9.93
CA PRO A 275 -2.37 0.53 11.15
C PRO A 275 -2.10 -0.97 11.33
N ALA A 276 -2.14 -1.76 10.25
CA ALA A 276 -1.84 -3.19 10.32
C ALA A 276 -0.38 -3.47 10.71
N ILE A 277 0.57 -2.73 10.15
CA ILE A 277 1.99 -2.84 10.49
C ILE A 277 2.24 -2.39 11.94
N ALA A 278 1.61 -1.28 12.36
CA ALA A 278 1.69 -0.76 13.72
C ALA A 278 1.16 -1.79 14.74
N HIS A 279 0.02 -2.43 14.45
CA HIS A 279 -0.54 -3.51 15.26
C HIS A 279 0.50 -4.61 15.52
N GLU A 280 1.19 -5.08 14.49
CA GLU A 280 2.22 -6.12 14.62
C GLU A 280 3.49 -5.64 15.32
N ALA A 281 3.77 -4.34 15.26
CA ALA A 281 4.86 -3.73 16.03
C ALA A 281 4.51 -3.50 17.51
N GLY A 282 3.26 -3.71 17.91
CA GLY A 282 2.75 -3.42 19.24
C GLY A 282 2.52 -1.93 19.47
N VAL A 283 2.29 -1.16 18.42
CA VAL A 283 1.99 0.28 18.44
C VAL A 283 0.51 0.49 18.13
N GLU A 284 -0.18 1.22 18.97
CA GLU A 284 -1.56 1.65 18.70
C GLU A 284 -1.53 2.88 17.80
N LEU A 285 -1.97 2.71 16.56
CA LEU A 285 -2.08 3.78 15.58
C LEU A 285 -3.55 4.05 15.27
N ASN A 286 -4.11 5.07 15.91
CA ASN A 286 -5.46 5.53 15.62
C ASN A 286 -5.48 6.28 14.27
N VAL A 287 -6.42 5.95 13.39
CA VAL A 287 -6.59 6.65 12.10
C VAL A 287 -6.91 8.14 12.25
N ASP A 288 -7.42 8.59 13.40
CA ASP A 288 -7.70 10.00 13.66
C ASP A 288 -6.43 10.87 13.66
N ILE A 289 -5.28 10.30 14.07
CA ILE A 289 -3.99 11.02 14.01
C ILE A 289 -3.63 11.44 12.59
N ALA A 290 -4.13 10.72 11.58
CA ALA A 290 -3.90 11.06 10.19
C ALA A 290 -4.46 12.44 9.83
N ASN A 291 -5.63 12.83 10.35
CA ASN A 291 -6.20 14.16 10.13
C ASN A 291 -5.40 15.26 10.83
N GLU A 292 -4.91 15.01 12.05
CA GLU A 292 -4.06 15.96 12.77
C GLU A 292 -2.74 16.20 12.02
N ILE A 293 -2.13 15.12 11.52
CA ILE A 293 -0.92 15.20 10.70
C ILE A 293 -1.23 15.87 9.37
N SER A 294 -2.31 15.49 8.69
CA SER A 294 -2.74 16.08 7.42
C SER A 294 -2.96 17.59 7.52
N ALA A 295 -3.58 18.07 8.61
CA ALA A 295 -3.87 19.48 8.82
C ALA A 295 -2.61 20.38 8.87
N ARG A 296 -1.47 19.82 9.32
CA ARG A 296 -0.19 20.56 9.46
C ARG A 296 0.84 20.21 8.40
N THR A 297 0.58 19.20 7.56
CA THR A 297 1.53 18.71 6.56
C THR A 297 1.12 19.17 5.18
N PRO A 298 1.90 20.01 4.50
CA PRO A 298 1.57 20.42 3.15
C PRO A 298 1.76 19.27 2.15
N ASN A 299 0.94 19.25 1.10
CA ASN A 299 1.11 18.33 -0.02
C ASN A 299 2.17 18.88 -0.98
N LEU A 300 3.28 18.18 -1.13
CA LEU A 300 4.46 18.64 -1.89
C LEU A 300 4.59 18.01 -3.27
N CYS A 301 3.89 16.91 -3.53
CA CYS A 301 4.03 16.14 -4.77
C CYS A 301 2.66 15.84 -5.39
N HIS A 302 2.55 16.04 -6.71
CA HIS A 302 1.43 15.60 -7.52
C HIS A 302 1.90 14.59 -8.57
N LEU A 303 2.11 13.35 -8.12
CA LEU A 303 2.44 12.23 -8.98
C LEU A 303 1.16 11.56 -9.51
N ALA A 304 1.23 10.86 -10.64
CA ALA A 304 0.09 10.11 -11.16
C ALA A 304 -0.53 9.21 -10.07
N PRO A 305 -1.87 9.20 -9.88
CA PRO A 305 -2.91 9.78 -10.73
C PRO A 305 -3.27 11.24 -10.43
N ALA A 306 -2.73 11.87 -9.36
CA ALA A 306 -3.04 13.25 -9.01
C ALA A 306 -2.43 14.30 -9.97
N GLY A 307 -1.35 13.93 -10.68
CA GLY A 307 -0.65 14.74 -11.68
C GLY A 307 -0.11 13.90 -12.81
N HIS A 308 0.82 14.47 -13.58
CA HIS A 308 1.40 13.86 -14.79
C HIS A 308 2.85 13.37 -14.59
N SER A 309 3.40 13.49 -13.39
CA SER A 309 4.74 13.01 -13.07
C SER A 309 4.70 11.60 -12.47
N TYR A 310 5.78 10.85 -12.61
CA TYR A 310 5.91 9.47 -12.20
C TYR A 310 7.02 9.28 -11.17
N ILE A 311 7.18 8.07 -10.64
CA ILE A 311 8.16 7.79 -9.57
C ILE A 311 9.60 7.95 -10.06
N GLU A 312 9.89 7.68 -11.32
CA GLU A 312 11.21 7.93 -11.91
C GLU A 312 11.64 9.38 -11.76
N GLU A 313 10.71 10.34 -11.97
CA GLU A 313 10.97 11.78 -11.83
C GLU A 313 11.13 12.17 -10.36
N LEU A 314 10.39 11.54 -9.45
CA LEU A 314 10.60 11.71 -8.01
C LEU A 314 12.01 11.24 -7.60
N ASN A 315 12.48 10.12 -8.14
CA ASN A 315 13.84 9.63 -7.90
C ASN A 315 14.89 10.66 -8.35
N GLU A 316 14.75 11.19 -9.56
CA GLU A 316 15.65 12.22 -10.10
C GLU A 316 15.64 13.51 -9.28
N ALA A 317 14.47 13.88 -8.73
CA ALA A 317 14.30 15.05 -7.87
C ALA A 317 14.96 14.88 -6.48
N GLY A 318 15.37 13.65 -6.11
CA GLY A 318 16.05 13.35 -4.84
C GLY A 318 15.31 12.34 -3.95
N GLY A 319 14.18 11.82 -4.43
CA GLY A 319 13.43 10.74 -3.79
C GLY A 319 12.75 11.13 -2.48
N VAL A 320 12.41 10.12 -1.70
CA VAL A 320 11.71 10.28 -0.41
C VAL A 320 12.51 11.13 0.57
N TYR A 321 13.83 10.97 0.62
CA TYR A 321 14.68 11.75 1.54
C TYR A 321 14.71 13.24 1.19
N ALA A 322 14.55 13.63 -0.08
CA ALA A 322 14.42 15.04 -0.46
C ALA A 322 13.08 15.62 0.04
N VAL A 323 11.98 14.84 -0.05
CA VAL A 323 10.69 15.24 0.54
C VAL A 323 10.80 15.36 2.06
N MET A 324 11.45 14.40 2.73
CA MET A 324 11.69 14.47 4.18
C MET A 324 12.56 15.67 4.57
N ASN A 325 13.55 16.01 3.75
CA ASN A 325 14.36 17.21 3.99
C ASN A 325 13.52 18.51 3.87
N GLU A 326 12.63 18.60 2.88
CA GLU A 326 11.68 19.72 2.79
C GLU A 326 10.79 19.82 4.04
N LEU A 327 10.21 18.70 4.48
CA LEU A 327 9.36 18.64 5.67
C LEU A 327 10.10 19.03 6.95
N SER A 328 11.38 18.69 7.05
CA SER A 328 12.21 19.00 8.22
C SER A 328 12.41 20.49 8.45
N LYS A 329 12.33 21.33 7.40
CA LYS A 329 12.47 22.78 7.48
C LYS A 329 11.36 23.45 8.34
N LYS A 330 10.18 22.81 8.43
CA LYS A 330 9.07 23.25 9.32
C LYS A 330 8.94 22.37 10.59
N ASN A 331 9.96 21.59 10.93
CA ASN A 331 9.98 20.68 12.10
C ASN A 331 8.81 19.70 12.12
N LEU A 332 8.40 19.18 10.96
CA LEU A 332 7.27 18.26 10.83
C LEU A 332 7.66 16.80 11.08
N LEU A 333 8.94 16.48 11.22
CA LEU A 333 9.47 15.13 11.42
C LEU A 333 10.22 14.99 12.74
N HIS A 334 10.17 13.80 13.32
CA HIS A 334 11.03 13.38 14.41
C HIS A 334 12.39 12.93 13.82
N LEU A 335 13.43 13.73 14.02
CA LEU A 335 14.74 13.55 13.36
C LEU A 335 15.70 12.65 14.13
N ASP A 336 15.43 12.40 15.40
CA ASP A 336 16.27 11.63 16.35
C ASP A 336 16.04 10.11 16.28
N LEU A 337 15.10 9.64 15.46
CA LEU A 337 14.72 8.23 15.37
C LEU A 337 15.74 7.40 14.62
N MET A 338 16.07 6.22 15.19
CA MET A 338 16.94 5.23 14.56
C MET A 338 16.29 4.64 13.30
N THR A 339 17.10 4.29 12.31
CA THR A 339 16.66 3.65 11.07
C THR A 339 17.53 2.44 10.72
N ALA A 340 17.10 1.67 9.73
CA ALA A 340 17.85 0.53 9.19
C ALA A 340 19.16 0.92 8.48
N THR A 341 19.46 2.22 8.35
CA THR A 341 20.78 2.68 7.92
C THR A 341 21.82 2.63 9.05
N GLY A 342 21.41 2.36 10.29
CA GLY A 342 22.25 2.46 11.48
C GLY A 342 22.53 3.91 11.90
N LYS A 343 21.80 4.87 11.35
CA LYS A 343 21.85 6.32 11.63
C LYS A 343 20.44 6.84 11.91
N THR A 344 20.36 8.04 12.47
CA THR A 344 19.08 8.70 12.68
C THR A 344 18.48 9.25 11.38
N VAL A 345 17.17 9.53 11.41
CA VAL A 345 16.46 10.20 10.31
C VAL A 345 17.16 11.50 9.91
N GLY A 346 17.49 12.35 10.90
CA GLY A 346 18.15 13.63 10.66
C GLY A 346 19.54 13.48 10.00
N GLU A 347 20.34 12.50 10.43
CA GLU A 347 21.64 12.22 9.82
C GLU A 347 21.51 11.76 8.36
N ASN A 348 20.45 11.01 8.05
CA ASN A 348 20.21 10.51 6.70
C ASN A 348 19.81 11.62 5.72
N ILE A 349 18.95 12.56 6.14
CA ILE A 349 18.36 13.54 5.21
C ILE A 349 19.15 14.86 5.10
N LYS A 350 20.02 15.21 6.05
CA LYS A 350 20.66 16.53 6.18
C LYS A 350 21.40 17.04 4.94
N ASN A 351 21.93 16.13 4.12
CA ASN A 351 22.72 16.46 2.92
C ASN A 351 21.96 16.16 1.61
N VAL A 352 20.68 15.76 1.71
CA VAL A 352 19.88 15.46 0.53
C VAL A 352 19.16 16.73 0.08
N THR A 353 19.32 17.08 -1.20
CA THR A 353 18.72 18.29 -1.78
C THR A 353 17.58 17.95 -2.72
N ASN A 354 16.54 18.78 -2.71
CA ASN A 354 15.53 18.79 -3.74
C ASN A 354 16.14 19.36 -5.04
N ARG A 355 16.25 18.52 -6.06
CA ARG A 355 16.88 18.84 -7.35
C ARG A 355 15.89 19.33 -8.40
N ASN A 356 14.58 19.18 -8.16
CA ASN A 356 13.54 19.58 -9.09
C ASN A 356 12.28 20.04 -8.34
N THR A 357 12.13 21.36 -8.23
CA THR A 357 11.01 22.00 -7.53
C THR A 357 9.67 21.92 -8.27
N ASN A 358 9.65 21.42 -9.50
CA ASN A 358 8.41 21.10 -10.21
C ASN A 358 7.85 19.74 -9.80
N ILE A 359 8.68 18.83 -9.32
CA ILE A 359 8.28 17.49 -8.87
C ILE A 359 8.04 17.50 -7.35
N ILE A 360 9.00 18.02 -6.58
CA ILE A 360 8.87 18.21 -5.14
C ILE A 360 8.75 19.72 -4.90
N ARG A 361 7.58 20.22 -4.60
CA ARG A 361 7.38 21.63 -4.29
C ARG A 361 8.17 22.01 -3.04
N PRO A 362 8.78 23.21 -3.02
CA PRO A 362 9.33 23.77 -1.78
C PRO A 362 8.24 23.89 -0.73
N ILE A 363 8.61 23.70 0.54
CA ILE A 363 7.64 23.72 1.64
C ILE A 363 6.94 25.07 1.82
N GLU A 364 7.53 26.15 1.29
CA GLU A 364 6.97 27.50 1.26
C GLU A 364 5.95 27.72 0.13
N ASN A 365 5.91 26.79 -0.86
CA ASN A 365 5.00 26.89 -2.01
C ASN A 365 4.43 25.51 -2.39
N PRO A 366 3.67 24.86 -1.50
CA PRO A 366 3.11 23.53 -1.73
C PRO A 366 1.96 23.56 -2.75
N TYR A 367 1.53 22.37 -3.21
CA TYR A 367 0.28 22.22 -3.96
C TYR A 367 -0.95 22.51 -3.08
N SER A 368 -0.88 22.15 -1.79
CA SER A 368 -1.90 22.38 -0.77
C SER A 368 -1.23 22.55 0.58
N GLU A 369 -1.75 23.42 1.43
CA GLU A 369 -1.29 23.60 2.82
C GLU A 369 -1.64 22.40 3.71
N THR A 370 -2.49 21.49 3.24
CA THR A 370 -2.89 20.26 3.94
C THR A 370 -2.55 19.02 3.13
N GLY A 371 -2.48 17.88 3.81
CA GLY A 371 -2.07 16.61 3.23
C GLY A 371 -2.95 16.07 2.12
N GLY A 372 -2.38 15.18 1.32
CA GLY A 372 -3.04 14.56 0.16
C GLY A 372 -4.11 13.52 0.49
N ILE A 373 -4.25 13.11 1.76
CA ILE A 373 -5.27 12.16 2.23
C ILE A 373 -6.11 12.81 3.33
N ALA A 374 -7.41 12.50 3.36
CA ALA A 374 -8.32 12.85 4.43
C ALA A 374 -9.06 11.62 4.95
N VAL A 375 -9.22 11.54 6.27
CA VAL A 375 -10.10 10.59 6.96
C VAL A 375 -11.39 11.31 7.31
N LEU A 376 -12.52 10.81 6.79
CA LEU A 376 -13.82 11.42 7.05
C LEU A 376 -14.57 10.59 8.10
N LYS A 377 -15.45 11.26 8.85
CA LYS A 377 -16.37 10.68 9.83
C LYS A 377 -17.77 11.29 9.72
N GLY A 378 -18.74 10.61 10.25
CA GLY A 378 -20.14 11.06 10.32
C GLY A 378 -21.07 9.90 10.61
N ASN A 379 -22.38 10.15 10.56
CA ASN A 379 -23.35 9.11 10.84
C ASN A 379 -23.34 7.97 9.81
N LEU A 380 -22.78 8.19 8.60
CA LEU A 380 -22.60 7.15 7.58
C LEU A 380 -21.31 6.33 7.81
N ALA A 381 -20.29 6.92 8.40
CA ALA A 381 -19.00 6.30 8.68
C ALA A 381 -18.52 6.69 10.10
N PRO A 382 -19.17 6.16 11.17
CA PRO A 382 -18.84 6.59 12.54
C PRO A 382 -17.42 6.26 12.97
N ASP A 383 -16.86 5.15 12.50
CA ASP A 383 -15.47 4.79 12.82
C ASP A 383 -14.49 5.53 11.92
N SER A 384 -14.64 5.45 10.60
CA SER A 384 -13.89 6.21 9.60
C SER A 384 -14.30 5.88 8.17
N CYS A 385 -13.87 6.71 7.23
CA CYS A 385 -13.66 6.40 5.82
C CYS A 385 -12.53 7.28 5.27
N VAL A 386 -12.00 6.96 4.10
CA VAL A 386 -10.80 7.63 3.57
C VAL A 386 -10.99 8.09 2.13
N VAL A 387 -10.39 9.23 1.81
CA VAL A 387 -10.38 9.78 0.45
C VAL A 387 -8.99 10.32 0.09
N LYS A 388 -8.56 10.10 -1.16
CA LYS A 388 -7.37 10.73 -1.73
C LYS A 388 -7.71 12.17 -2.12
N ARG A 389 -7.59 13.09 -1.15
CA ARG A 389 -7.92 14.50 -1.31
C ARG A 389 -7.19 15.15 -2.47
N SER A 390 -5.91 14.82 -2.67
CA SER A 390 -5.08 15.38 -3.74
C SER A 390 -5.55 15.00 -5.17
N ALA A 391 -6.44 14.03 -5.31
CA ALA A 391 -7.01 13.60 -6.59
C ALA A 391 -8.47 14.03 -6.78
N VAL A 392 -9.02 14.86 -5.86
CA VAL A 392 -10.40 15.38 -5.93
C VAL A 392 -10.36 16.79 -6.53
N VAL A 393 -11.20 17.04 -7.54
CA VAL A 393 -11.36 18.37 -8.11
C VAL A 393 -12.08 19.30 -7.15
N ALA A 394 -11.83 20.62 -7.25
CA ALA A 394 -12.32 21.62 -6.31
C ALA A 394 -13.85 21.57 -6.13
N GLU A 395 -14.58 21.37 -7.21
CA GLU A 395 -16.05 21.29 -7.26
C GLU A 395 -16.62 20.12 -6.47
N MET A 396 -15.85 19.03 -6.31
CA MET A 396 -16.24 17.82 -5.60
C MET A 396 -15.72 17.74 -4.16
N MET A 397 -14.99 18.75 -3.69
CA MET A 397 -14.55 18.83 -2.29
C MET A 397 -15.74 18.93 -1.31
N GLN A 398 -16.84 19.52 -1.75
CA GLN A 398 -18.14 19.51 -1.08
C GLN A 398 -19.17 19.05 -2.08
N HIS A 399 -19.92 17.98 -1.75
CA HIS A 399 -20.93 17.42 -2.63
C HIS A 399 -22.13 16.92 -1.84
N GLU A 400 -23.33 17.11 -2.38
CA GLU A 400 -24.56 16.55 -1.83
C GLU A 400 -25.43 16.01 -2.96
N GLY A 401 -25.78 14.73 -2.89
CA GLY A 401 -26.52 14.07 -3.95
C GLY A 401 -27.35 12.88 -3.49
N PRO A 402 -28.24 12.38 -4.37
CA PRO A 402 -29.01 11.18 -4.11
C PRO A 402 -28.14 9.92 -4.24
N ALA A 403 -28.33 8.98 -3.33
CA ALA A 403 -27.66 7.68 -3.33
C ALA A 403 -28.18 6.80 -4.49
N ARG A 404 -27.24 6.16 -5.20
CA ARG A 404 -27.48 5.03 -6.12
C ARG A 404 -26.84 3.80 -5.51
N VAL A 405 -27.65 2.86 -5.04
CA VAL A 405 -27.21 1.80 -4.14
C VAL A 405 -27.00 0.48 -4.85
N PHE A 406 -25.81 -0.11 -4.70
CA PHE A 406 -25.43 -1.39 -5.29
C PHE A 406 -24.78 -2.30 -4.22
N ASP A 407 -25.10 -3.59 -4.27
CA ASP A 407 -24.61 -4.58 -3.31
C ASP A 407 -23.38 -5.36 -3.82
N CYS A 408 -22.85 -4.96 -4.99
CA CYS A 408 -21.58 -5.44 -5.54
C CYS A 408 -21.05 -4.46 -6.59
N GLU A 409 -19.75 -4.61 -6.91
CA GLU A 409 -19.06 -3.82 -7.94
C GLU A 409 -19.66 -4.01 -9.32
N ASP A 410 -20.01 -5.24 -9.69
CA ASP A 410 -20.43 -5.60 -11.05
C ASP A 410 -21.76 -4.90 -11.43
N ASP A 411 -22.71 -4.83 -10.50
CA ASP A 411 -23.99 -4.13 -10.71
C ASP A 411 -23.78 -2.61 -10.83
N ALA A 412 -22.87 -2.05 -10.04
CA ALA A 412 -22.54 -0.62 -10.12
C ALA A 412 -21.90 -0.29 -11.49
N ILE A 413 -20.96 -1.10 -11.97
CA ILE A 413 -20.33 -0.91 -13.28
C ILE A 413 -21.37 -1.01 -14.40
N ALA A 414 -22.27 -1.99 -14.33
CA ALA A 414 -23.34 -2.15 -15.32
C ALA A 414 -24.28 -0.93 -15.36
N ALA A 415 -24.60 -0.36 -14.19
CA ALA A 415 -25.42 0.84 -14.09
C ALA A 415 -24.71 2.10 -14.63
N ILE A 416 -23.42 2.27 -14.32
CA ILE A 416 -22.60 3.39 -14.80
C ILE A 416 -22.52 3.33 -16.33
N ARG A 417 -22.07 2.21 -16.91
CA ARG A 417 -21.94 2.03 -18.36
C ARG A 417 -23.27 2.07 -19.10
N GLY A 418 -24.36 1.63 -18.43
CA GLY A 418 -25.72 1.68 -18.96
C GLY A 418 -26.38 3.06 -18.91
N GLY A 419 -25.65 4.13 -18.48
CA GLY A 419 -26.17 5.50 -18.45
C GLY A 419 -27.23 5.74 -17.37
N LYS A 420 -27.33 4.89 -16.35
CA LYS A 420 -28.27 5.05 -15.23
C LYS A 420 -27.75 6.01 -14.16
N ILE A 421 -26.46 6.29 -14.15
CA ILE A 421 -25.82 7.23 -13.24
C ILE A 421 -25.72 8.58 -13.95
N VAL A 422 -26.16 9.64 -13.29
CA VAL A 422 -26.21 10.99 -13.84
C VAL A 422 -25.45 11.98 -12.97
N ALA A 423 -25.18 13.17 -13.49
CA ALA A 423 -24.52 14.24 -12.75
C ALA A 423 -25.26 14.54 -11.43
N GLY A 424 -24.52 14.65 -10.33
CA GLY A 424 -25.04 14.88 -9.00
C GLY A 424 -25.28 13.62 -8.15
N ASP A 425 -25.23 12.43 -8.74
CA ASP A 425 -25.45 11.18 -8.01
C ASP A 425 -24.25 10.85 -7.06
N VAL A 426 -24.58 10.09 -5.99
CA VAL A 426 -23.61 9.44 -5.11
C VAL A 426 -23.78 7.93 -5.24
N VAL A 427 -22.83 7.28 -5.89
CA VAL A 427 -22.83 5.81 -6.07
C VAL A 427 -22.35 5.15 -4.79
N VAL A 428 -23.15 4.27 -4.21
CA VAL A 428 -22.86 3.52 -2.98
C VAL A 428 -22.70 2.05 -3.31
N ILE A 429 -21.48 1.53 -3.16
CA ILE A 429 -21.15 0.10 -3.36
C ILE A 429 -20.87 -0.51 -2.00
N ARG A 430 -21.67 -1.46 -1.56
CA ARG A 430 -21.61 -2.03 -0.22
C ARG A 430 -21.49 -3.55 -0.24
N TYR A 431 -21.23 -4.16 0.93
CA TYR A 431 -20.90 -5.59 1.09
C TYR A 431 -19.63 -6.02 0.34
N GLU A 432 -18.68 -5.09 0.18
CA GLU A 432 -17.35 -5.31 -0.36
C GLU A 432 -16.23 -5.06 0.68
N GLY A 433 -16.61 -4.92 1.95
CA GLY A 433 -15.71 -4.75 3.09
C GLY A 433 -14.90 -6.00 3.46
N PRO A 434 -14.08 -5.93 4.53
CA PRO A 434 -13.20 -7.03 4.96
C PRO A 434 -13.91 -8.36 5.13
N LYS A 435 -15.08 -8.38 5.76
CA LYS A 435 -15.90 -9.58 6.00
C LYS A 435 -16.89 -9.85 4.87
N GLY A 436 -17.63 -8.82 4.46
CA GLY A 436 -18.74 -8.95 3.52
C GLY A 436 -18.32 -9.27 2.11
N GLY A 437 -17.21 -8.69 1.67
CA GLY A 437 -16.63 -8.91 0.36
C GLY A 437 -15.55 -9.97 0.30
N PRO A 438 -15.37 -10.97 1.20
CA PRO A 438 -14.12 -11.20 1.94
C PRO A 438 -12.89 -10.78 1.16
N GLY A 439 -11.96 -10.11 1.85
CA GLY A 439 -10.73 -9.59 1.25
C GLY A 439 -10.84 -8.14 0.76
N MET A 440 -11.95 -7.44 1.05
CA MET A 440 -12.06 -6.00 0.83
C MET A 440 -11.62 -5.60 -0.58
N ARG A 441 -12.38 -6.05 -1.58
CA ARG A 441 -12.09 -5.91 -3.01
C ARG A 441 -11.63 -4.49 -3.35
N GLU A 442 -10.51 -4.37 -4.05
CA GLU A 442 -10.01 -3.10 -4.55
C GLU A 442 -10.60 -2.80 -5.93
N MET A 443 -11.26 -1.66 -6.07
CA MET A 443 -12.02 -1.30 -7.26
C MET A 443 -11.35 -0.16 -8.02
N LEU A 444 -11.13 -0.34 -9.32
CA LEU A 444 -10.69 0.68 -10.26
C LEU A 444 -11.72 0.87 -11.39
N ASN A 445 -12.39 -0.19 -11.79
CA ASN A 445 -13.35 -0.15 -12.89
C ASN A 445 -14.49 0.86 -12.70
N PRO A 446 -15.14 0.97 -11.51
CA PRO A 446 -16.20 1.98 -11.31
C PRO A 446 -15.67 3.41 -11.45
N THR A 447 -14.49 3.71 -10.86
CA THR A 447 -13.89 5.05 -10.93
C THR A 447 -13.46 5.41 -12.34
N SER A 448 -12.88 4.46 -13.08
CA SER A 448 -12.50 4.65 -14.49
C SER A 448 -13.72 4.77 -15.42
N ALA A 449 -14.79 4.02 -15.15
CA ALA A 449 -16.05 4.14 -15.91
C ALA A 449 -16.69 5.52 -15.71
N ILE A 450 -16.75 6.03 -14.48
CA ILE A 450 -17.24 7.39 -14.17
C ILE A 450 -16.40 8.43 -14.92
N ALA A 451 -15.06 8.31 -14.88
CA ALA A 451 -14.16 9.22 -15.59
C ALA A 451 -14.34 9.15 -17.11
N GLY A 452 -14.40 7.93 -17.66
CA GLY A 452 -14.58 7.69 -19.12
C GLY A 452 -15.93 8.20 -19.66
N MET A 453 -16.96 8.27 -18.82
CA MET A 453 -18.26 8.84 -19.16
C MET A 453 -18.35 10.37 -18.94
N GLY A 454 -17.26 11.03 -18.54
CA GLY A 454 -17.23 12.48 -18.31
C GLY A 454 -17.92 12.91 -17.00
N LEU A 455 -18.18 12.00 -16.08
CA LEU A 455 -18.91 12.25 -14.83
C LEU A 455 -17.98 12.49 -13.63
N GLY A 456 -16.67 12.45 -13.81
CA GLY A 456 -15.67 12.51 -12.71
C GLY A 456 -15.69 13.79 -11.86
N SER A 457 -16.24 14.89 -12.38
CA SER A 457 -16.41 16.17 -11.67
C SER A 457 -17.82 16.38 -11.09
N THR A 458 -18.71 15.40 -11.18
CA THR A 458 -20.13 15.55 -10.79
C THR A 458 -20.71 14.37 -10.04
N VAL A 459 -20.03 13.23 -9.99
CA VAL A 459 -20.47 12.00 -9.32
C VAL A 459 -19.44 11.57 -8.28
N ALA A 460 -19.91 11.25 -7.09
CA ALA A 460 -19.09 10.66 -6.03
C ALA A 460 -19.33 9.15 -5.91
N LEU A 461 -18.31 8.41 -5.43
CA LEU A 461 -18.40 6.98 -5.12
C LEU A 461 -18.08 6.75 -3.65
N ILE A 462 -18.85 5.89 -3.00
CA ILE A 462 -18.67 5.50 -1.59
C ILE A 462 -18.71 3.98 -1.49
N THR A 463 -17.80 3.37 -0.70
CA THR A 463 -17.79 1.92 -0.49
C THR A 463 -17.23 1.52 0.88
N ASP A 464 -17.70 0.41 1.42
CA ASP A 464 -17.06 -0.30 2.53
C ASP A 464 -15.88 -1.19 2.07
N GLY A 465 -15.71 -1.35 0.75
CA GLY A 465 -14.52 -1.90 0.13
C GLY A 465 -13.40 -0.86 -0.02
N ARG A 466 -12.57 -1.01 -1.07
CA ARG A 466 -11.45 -0.12 -1.38
C ARG A 466 -11.53 0.40 -2.80
N PHE A 467 -11.00 1.60 -3.02
CA PHE A 467 -10.65 2.05 -4.36
C PHE A 467 -9.14 1.92 -4.59
N SER A 468 -8.78 1.65 -5.84
CA SER A 468 -7.38 1.56 -6.25
C SER A 468 -6.63 2.87 -5.99
N GLY A 469 -5.35 2.79 -5.66
CA GLY A 469 -4.48 3.96 -5.57
C GLY A 469 -4.38 4.76 -6.87
N ALA A 470 -4.81 4.18 -8.00
CA ALA A 470 -4.91 4.82 -9.31
C ALA A 470 -6.24 5.58 -9.53
N SER A 471 -7.19 5.52 -8.59
CA SER A 471 -8.48 6.20 -8.70
C SER A 471 -8.36 7.72 -8.64
N ARG A 472 -9.21 8.42 -9.39
CA ARG A 472 -9.39 9.87 -9.38
C ARG A 472 -10.80 10.23 -8.93
N GLY A 473 -11.01 11.50 -8.55
CA GLY A 473 -12.31 12.03 -8.16
C GLY A 473 -12.69 11.73 -6.71
N ALA A 474 -13.93 12.06 -6.34
CA ALA A 474 -14.47 11.88 -4.99
C ALA A 474 -14.80 10.40 -4.73
N SER A 475 -13.76 9.58 -4.56
CA SER A 475 -13.84 8.13 -4.32
C SER A 475 -13.50 7.86 -2.86
N ILE A 476 -14.52 7.60 -2.04
CA ILE A 476 -14.45 7.45 -0.59
C ILE A 476 -14.56 5.97 -0.24
N GLY A 477 -13.48 5.37 0.22
CA GLY A 477 -13.41 3.95 0.58
C GLY A 477 -13.28 3.72 2.08
N HIS A 478 -13.19 2.43 2.45
CA HIS A 478 -12.97 1.97 3.82
C HIS A 478 -14.08 2.44 4.79
N VAL A 479 -15.31 2.60 4.30
CA VAL A 479 -16.43 3.01 5.17
C VAL A 479 -16.61 1.99 6.28
N SER A 480 -16.47 2.45 7.50
CA SER A 480 -16.47 1.63 8.71
C SER A 480 -17.46 2.16 9.74
N PRO A 481 -18.24 1.24 10.36
CA PRO A 481 -18.30 -0.22 10.15
C PRO A 481 -18.89 -0.61 8.79
N GLU A 482 -18.44 -1.76 8.25
CA GLU A 482 -18.91 -2.27 6.96
C GLU A 482 -20.38 -2.76 6.98
N ALA A 483 -21.00 -2.86 5.81
CA ALA A 483 -22.40 -3.28 5.68
C ALA A 483 -22.69 -4.70 6.23
N ALA A 484 -21.73 -5.62 6.08
CA ALA A 484 -21.91 -7.02 6.51
C ALA A 484 -22.06 -7.20 8.03
N VAL A 485 -21.62 -6.22 8.82
CA VAL A 485 -21.79 -6.21 10.29
C VAL A 485 -22.89 -5.26 10.74
N GLY A 486 -23.72 -4.75 9.82
CA GLY A 486 -24.80 -3.81 10.13
C GLY A 486 -24.36 -2.36 10.31
N GLY A 487 -23.20 -1.99 9.76
CA GLY A 487 -22.76 -0.60 9.70
C GLY A 487 -23.79 0.30 8.98
N PRO A 488 -23.78 1.62 9.22
CA PRO A 488 -24.77 2.54 8.66
C PRO A 488 -24.88 2.49 7.14
N ILE A 489 -23.82 2.16 6.43
CA ILE A 489 -23.83 2.00 4.97
C ILE A 489 -24.83 0.91 4.50
N ALA A 490 -25.10 -0.11 5.34
CA ALA A 490 -26.10 -1.13 5.06
C ALA A 490 -27.53 -0.57 5.05
N LEU A 491 -27.75 0.55 5.75
CA LEU A 491 -29.06 1.16 5.94
C LEU A 491 -29.44 2.17 4.85
N VAL A 492 -28.48 2.53 3.98
CA VAL A 492 -28.71 3.46 2.86
C VAL A 492 -29.72 2.86 1.89
N LYS A 493 -30.73 3.64 1.52
CA LYS A 493 -31.74 3.29 0.49
C LYS A 493 -31.53 4.12 -0.77
N GLU A 494 -32.01 3.60 -1.89
CA GLU A 494 -32.01 4.30 -3.17
C GLU A 494 -32.69 5.67 -3.03
N GLY A 495 -32.01 6.72 -3.49
CA GLY A 495 -32.49 8.10 -3.43
C GLY A 495 -32.25 8.85 -2.12
N ASP A 496 -31.75 8.20 -1.05
CA ASP A 496 -31.35 8.90 0.17
C ASP A 496 -30.31 9.98 -0.14
N ARG A 497 -30.39 11.11 0.56
CA ARG A 497 -29.42 12.20 0.38
C ARG A 497 -28.16 11.94 1.18
N ILE A 498 -26.99 12.06 0.54
CA ILE A 498 -25.69 11.94 1.20
C ILE A 498 -24.92 13.25 1.01
N ARG A 499 -24.35 13.75 2.10
CA ARG A 499 -23.48 14.93 2.12
C ARG A 499 -22.02 14.52 2.36
N ILE A 500 -21.16 15.00 1.50
CA ILE A 500 -19.71 14.86 1.57
C ILE A 500 -19.12 16.25 1.79
N ASP A 501 -18.33 16.43 2.84
CA ASP A 501 -17.55 17.65 3.10
C ASP A 501 -16.11 17.27 3.46
N ILE A 502 -15.27 17.19 2.43
CA ILE A 502 -13.86 16.76 2.59
C ILE A 502 -13.06 17.80 3.42
N PRO A 503 -13.19 19.12 3.20
CA PRO A 503 -12.55 20.11 4.06
C PRO A 503 -12.91 20.01 5.54
N ALA A 504 -14.17 19.67 5.85
CA ALA A 504 -14.62 19.50 7.23
C ALA A 504 -14.42 18.07 7.77
N ASN A 505 -13.87 17.15 6.97
CA ASN A 505 -13.70 15.73 7.29
C ASN A 505 -15.02 15.04 7.66
N ARG A 506 -16.10 15.31 6.90
CA ARG A 506 -17.46 14.82 7.20
C ARG A 506 -18.04 13.99 6.05
N LEU A 507 -18.74 12.91 6.44
CA LEU A 507 -19.58 12.09 5.56
C LEU A 507 -20.90 11.79 6.27
N GLU A 508 -22.01 12.28 5.72
CA GLU A 508 -23.30 12.23 6.39
C GLU A 508 -24.42 11.69 5.49
N LEU A 509 -25.21 10.81 6.04
CA LEU A 509 -26.49 10.37 5.49
C LEU A 509 -27.59 11.29 6.06
N LEU A 510 -28.27 12.02 5.17
CA LEU A 510 -29.28 13.01 5.55
C LEU A 510 -30.67 12.34 5.70
N VAL A 511 -30.75 11.45 6.68
CA VAL A 511 -31.96 10.71 7.06
C VAL A 511 -32.15 10.92 8.56
N ASP A 512 -33.39 11.09 8.99
CA ASP A 512 -33.72 11.30 10.40
C ASP A 512 -33.29 10.11 11.27
N ASP A 513 -32.80 10.38 12.47
CA ASP A 513 -32.30 9.36 13.41
C ASP A 513 -33.40 8.30 13.71
N ALA A 514 -34.65 8.71 13.84
CA ALA A 514 -35.78 7.77 14.05
C ALA A 514 -35.96 6.79 12.90
N GLU A 515 -35.80 7.24 11.65
CA GLU A 515 -35.85 6.38 10.47
C GLU A 515 -34.61 5.47 10.40
N LEU A 516 -33.43 5.96 10.75
CA LEU A 516 -32.20 5.14 10.81
C LEU A 516 -32.33 4.03 11.86
N GLU A 517 -32.86 4.34 13.03
CA GLU A 517 -33.11 3.32 14.08
C GLU A 517 -34.17 2.29 13.63
N ARG A 518 -35.23 2.72 12.94
CA ARG A 518 -36.19 1.81 12.35
C ARG A 518 -35.54 0.87 11.32
N ARG A 519 -34.72 1.41 10.42
CA ARG A 519 -33.99 0.62 9.42
C ARG A 519 -33.00 -0.34 10.09
N ARG A 520 -32.34 0.08 11.17
CA ARG A 520 -31.45 -0.76 11.96
C ARG A 520 -32.16 -1.94 12.62
N ALA A 521 -33.35 -1.71 13.15
CA ALA A 521 -34.19 -2.75 13.74
C ALA A 521 -34.70 -3.77 12.69
N GLU A 522 -34.87 -3.35 11.45
CA GLU A 522 -35.29 -4.21 10.33
C GLU A 522 -34.15 -4.94 9.66
N TRP A 523 -32.88 -4.46 9.85
CA TRP A 523 -31.73 -5.05 9.20
C TRP A 523 -31.44 -6.47 9.71
N GLN A 524 -31.13 -7.37 8.79
CA GLN A 524 -30.72 -8.73 9.10
C GLN A 524 -29.39 -9.05 8.43
N PRO A 525 -28.47 -9.80 9.10
CA PRO A 525 -27.26 -10.28 8.49
C PRO A 525 -27.56 -11.09 7.22
N ARG A 526 -26.80 -10.86 6.18
CA ARG A 526 -26.88 -11.66 4.96
C ARG A 526 -26.08 -12.95 5.09
N GLU A 527 -26.47 -13.97 4.33
CA GLU A 527 -25.65 -15.16 4.17
C GLU A 527 -24.27 -14.79 3.64
N PRO A 528 -23.19 -15.40 4.19
CA PRO A 528 -21.84 -15.13 3.73
C PRO A 528 -21.66 -15.42 2.24
N LYS A 529 -21.03 -14.52 1.49
CA LYS A 529 -20.71 -14.72 0.06
C LYS A 529 -19.80 -15.92 -0.19
N VAL A 530 -18.97 -16.28 0.82
CA VAL A 530 -18.01 -17.41 0.73
C VAL A 530 -18.04 -18.19 2.05
N THR A 531 -18.30 -19.51 1.96
CA THR A 531 -18.45 -20.40 3.12
C THR A 531 -17.33 -21.41 3.29
N THR A 532 -16.39 -21.48 2.33
CA THR A 532 -15.29 -22.47 2.32
C THR A 532 -13.95 -21.83 1.93
N GLY A 533 -12.86 -22.56 2.18
CA GLY A 533 -11.52 -22.16 1.76
C GLY A 533 -10.92 -21.04 2.60
N TYR A 534 -9.90 -20.37 2.02
CA TYR A 534 -9.14 -19.36 2.75
C TYR A 534 -9.96 -18.09 3.02
N LEU A 535 -10.77 -17.65 2.06
CA LEU A 535 -11.61 -16.46 2.22
C LEU A 535 -12.63 -16.60 3.37
N ALA A 536 -13.20 -17.79 3.57
CA ALA A 536 -14.11 -18.03 4.69
C ALA A 536 -13.39 -17.95 6.04
N ARG A 537 -12.18 -18.51 6.14
CA ARG A 537 -11.33 -18.39 7.34
C ARG A 537 -10.94 -16.92 7.60
N TYR A 538 -10.54 -16.19 6.57
CA TYR A 538 -10.22 -14.77 6.66
C TYR A 538 -11.42 -13.97 7.18
N ALA A 539 -12.60 -14.13 6.58
CA ALA A 539 -13.82 -13.42 6.97
C ALA A 539 -14.20 -13.65 8.45
N SER A 540 -13.90 -14.84 9.00
CA SER A 540 -14.20 -15.14 10.41
C SER A 540 -13.26 -14.48 11.42
N LEU A 541 -12.05 -14.09 11.01
CA LEU A 541 -11.00 -13.58 11.89
C LEU A 541 -10.70 -12.09 11.68
N VAL A 542 -11.03 -11.54 10.50
CA VAL A 542 -10.64 -10.19 10.13
C VAL A 542 -11.37 -9.13 10.95
N THR A 543 -10.62 -8.10 11.36
CA THR A 543 -11.14 -6.90 12.00
C THR A 543 -11.69 -5.92 10.98
N ASP A 544 -12.24 -4.81 11.45
CA ASP A 544 -12.73 -3.71 10.63
C ASP A 544 -11.59 -2.97 9.91
N ALA A 545 -11.93 -2.28 8.81
CA ALA A 545 -10.97 -1.50 8.04
C ALA A 545 -10.34 -0.35 8.84
N SER A 546 -11.08 0.28 9.76
CA SER A 546 -10.56 1.31 10.68
C SER A 546 -9.43 0.81 11.59
N LYS A 547 -9.32 -0.52 11.76
CA LYS A 547 -8.27 -1.21 12.53
C LYS A 547 -7.23 -1.88 11.65
N GLY A 548 -7.17 -1.52 10.36
CA GLY A 548 -6.23 -2.09 9.40
C GLY A 548 -6.65 -3.43 8.79
N ALA A 549 -7.86 -3.93 9.04
CA ALA A 549 -8.36 -5.22 8.56
C ALA A 549 -7.35 -6.36 8.83
N VAL A 550 -6.86 -6.46 10.07
CA VAL A 550 -5.91 -7.50 10.50
C VAL A 550 -6.64 -8.76 10.97
N LEU A 551 -6.00 -9.90 10.90
CA LEU A 551 -6.52 -11.12 11.52
C LEU A 551 -6.28 -11.05 13.03
N SER A 552 -7.34 -11.11 13.81
CA SER A 552 -7.28 -11.10 15.28
C SER A 552 -7.88 -12.37 15.83
N VAL A 553 -7.14 -13.02 16.73
CA VAL A 553 -7.67 -14.08 17.57
C VAL A 553 -8.27 -13.38 18.80
N LYS A 554 -9.56 -13.54 19.01
CA LYS A 554 -10.25 -12.99 20.20
C LYS A 554 -9.80 -13.68 21.47
#